data_3d1a1daadd1e60680eb7a3051af1d792
#
_entry.id   3d1a1daadd1e60680eb7a3051af1d792
#
_cell.length_a   1.000
_cell.length_b   1.000
_cell.length_c   1.000
_cell.angle_alpha   90.00
_cell.angle_beta   90.00
_cell.angle_gamma   90.00
#
_symmetry.space_group_name_H-M   'P 1'
#
loop_
_entity.id
_entity.type
_entity.pdbx_description
1 polymer ?
#
loop_
_entity_poly.entity_id
_entity_poly.type
_entity_poly.pdbx_seq_one_letter_code
_entity_poly.pdbx_strand_id
1 'polypeptide(L)'
;LVTEPPNVMTPPEIAKNAAALENFGVKVTILGEKEMTKLGMGSLLSVGRGSEHESKLAIMEWKGHKNKKKKPLAFIGKGVSFDTGGVSLKPSGGMEEMKYDMGGSGVVVGLMKTLAMRKARVNAIGVIGLVENHIGNMATRPSDVIKSYSGQTIEVLNTDAEGRLVLADALYYTCLLYTSDAADDLRG
;
A
#
# COMPACT_ATOMS: atom_id res chain seq x y z
N LEU A 1 -12.13 8.31 5.53
CA LEU A 1 -10.96 8.26 4.65
C LEU A 1 -11.34 8.61 3.21
N VAL A 2 -12.29 7.89 2.60
CA VAL A 2 -12.57 7.94 1.15
C VAL A 2 -13.25 9.24 0.71
N THR A 3 -13.97 9.92 1.57
CA THR A 3 -14.75 11.15 1.25
C THR A 3 -13.95 12.44 1.40
N GLU A 4 -12.82 12.39 2.09
CA GLU A 4 -11.96 13.55 2.30
C GLU A 4 -11.29 14.01 0.99
N PRO A 5 -11.03 15.30 0.81
CA PRO A 5 -10.34 15.80 -0.37
C PRO A 5 -8.86 15.37 -0.38
N PRO A 6 -8.26 15.20 -1.57
CA PRO A 6 -6.91 14.63 -1.71
C PRO A 6 -5.80 15.50 -1.09
N ASN A 7 -5.99 16.81 -1.02
CA ASN A 7 -5.04 17.71 -0.34
C ASN A 7 -5.04 17.55 1.19
N VAL A 8 -6.03 16.85 1.75
CA VAL A 8 -6.09 16.47 3.17
C VAL A 8 -5.68 15.00 3.33
N MET A 9 -6.22 14.11 2.48
CA MET A 9 -6.01 12.67 2.58
C MET A 9 -4.82 12.21 1.73
N THR A 10 -3.65 12.79 1.99
CA THR A 10 -2.38 12.44 1.35
C THR A 10 -1.88 11.06 1.80
N PRO A 11 -0.92 10.43 1.09
CA PRO A 11 -0.35 9.14 1.50
C PRO A 11 0.15 9.11 2.95
N PRO A 12 0.89 10.13 3.47
CA PRO A 12 1.26 10.20 4.87
C PRO A 12 0.07 10.27 5.84
N GLU A 13 -0.99 11.01 5.48
CA GLU A 13 -2.17 11.14 6.35
C GLU A 13 -3.00 9.84 6.38
N ILE A 14 -3.10 9.11 5.26
CA ILE A 14 -3.71 7.77 5.25
C ILE A 14 -2.90 6.82 6.13
N ALA A 15 -1.56 6.86 6.05
CA ALA A 15 -0.69 6.05 6.91
C ALA A 15 -0.88 6.36 8.40
N LYS A 16 -1.02 7.63 8.76
CA LYS A 16 -1.31 8.08 10.12
C LYS A 16 -2.67 7.58 10.63
N ASN A 17 -3.69 7.60 9.76
CA ASN A 17 -5.00 7.02 10.09
C ASN A 17 -4.92 5.50 10.29
N ALA A 18 -4.09 4.78 9.51
CA ALA A 18 -3.82 3.38 9.73
C ALA A 18 -3.08 3.14 11.06
N ALA A 19 -2.08 3.97 11.40
CA ALA A 19 -1.35 3.90 12.67
C ALA A 19 -2.28 4.08 13.88
N ALA A 20 -3.32 4.90 13.77
CA ALA A 20 -4.30 5.09 14.85
C ALA A 20 -5.04 3.79 15.26
N LEU A 21 -4.94 2.73 14.47
CA LEU A 21 -5.50 1.41 14.83
C LEU A 21 -4.76 0.76 16.00
N GLU A 22 -3.57 1.25 16.36
CA GLU A 22 -2.84 0.81 17.57
C GLU A 22 -3.68 1.03 18.84
N ASN A 23 -4.52 2.06 18.87
CA ASN A 23 -5.46 2.32 19.95
C ASN A 23 -6.49 1.18 20.16
N PHE A 24 -6.64 0.30 19.17
CA PHE A 24 -7.53 -0.86 19.21
C PHE A 24 -6.77 -2.19 19.37
N GLY A 25 -5.43 -2.13 19.58
CA GLY A 25 -4.59 -3.31 19.76
C GLY A 25 -4.12 -3.97 18.45
N VAL A 26 -4.25 -3.28 17.32
CA VAL A 26 -3.60 -3.68 16.07
C VAL A 26 -2.14 -3.23 16.13
N LYS A 27 -1.19 -4.10 15.82
CA LYS A 27 0.21 -3.68 15.64
C LYS A 27 0.34 -3.07 14.25
N VAL A 28 0.87 -1.85 14.17
CA VAL A 28 1.06 -1.15 12.90
C VAL A 28 2.54 -0.85 12.65
N THR A 29 2.97 -1.07 11.42
CA THR A 29 4.31 -0.72 10.94
C THR A 29 4.14 0.12 9.68
N ILE A 30 4.80 1.28 9.63
CA ILE A 30 4.80 2.15 8.44
C ILE A 30 6.21 2.19 7.88
N LEU A 31 6.34 1.83 6.60
CA LEU A 31 7.58 2.00 5.84
C LEU A 31 7.49 3.28 5.02
N GLY A 32 8.55 4.09 5.08
CA GLY A 32 8.74 5.25 4.22
C GLY A 32 9.53 4.90 2.95
N GLU A 33 9.75 5.89 2.09
CA GLU A 33 10.49 5.68 0.84
C GLU A 33 11.91 5.18 1.06
N LYS A 34 12.56 5.61 2.13
CA LYS A 34 13.92 5.16 2.47
C LYS A 34 13.98 3.66 2.77
N GLU A 35 13.03 3.15 3.54
CA GLU A 35 12.92 1.73 3.87
C GLU A 35 12.51 0.91 2.64
N MET A 36 11.52 1.39 1.88
CA MET A 36 11.05 0.73 0.65
C MET A 36 12.15 0.70 -0.42
N THR A 37 12.96 1.74 -0.53
CA THR A 37 14.12 1.77 -1.44
C THR A 37 15.16 0.71 -1.07
N LYS A 38 15.48 0.57 0.23
CA LYS A 38 16.40 -0.46 0.70
C LYS A 38 15.89 -1.88 0.43
N LEU A 39 14.58 -2.08 0.48
CA LEU A 39 13.94 -3.35 0.12
C LEU A 39 13.89 -3.59 -1.40
N GLY A 40 14.06 -2.56 -2.22
CA GLY A 40 13.95 -2.67 -3.67
C GLY A 40 12.52 -2.63 -4.21
N MET A 41 11.60 -1.95 -3.51
CA MET A 41 10.19 -1.78 -3.91
C MET A 41 10.04 -0.73 -5.02
N GLY A 42 10.74 -0.94 -6.14
CA GLY A 42 10.77 0.02 -7.23
C GLY A 42 9.46 0.15 -8.00
N SER A 43 8.61 -0.88 -7.97
CA SER A 43 7.31 -0.83 -8.63
C SER A 43 6.35 0.13 -7.92
N LEU A 44 6.20 0.02 -6.61
CA LEU A 44 5.40 0.95 -5.81
C LEU A 44 5.96 2.37 -5.87
N LEU A 45 7.27 2.51 -5.62
CA LEU A 45 7.94 3.81 -5.60
C LEU A 45 7.86 4.54 -6.93
N SER A 46 7.85 3.83 -8.06
CA SER A 46 7.76 4.43 -9.39
C SER A 46 6.50 5.28 -9.58
N VAL A 47 5.41 4.89 -8.94
CA VAL A 47 4.12 5.59 -9.06
C VAL A 47 4.15 6.94 -8.33
N GLY A 48 4.72 6.97 -7.11
CA GLY A 48 4.77 8.19 -6.29
C GLY A 48 5.83 9.22 -6.71
N ARG A 49 6.71 8.90 -7.65
CA ARG A 49 7.86 9.76 -8.02
C ARG A 49 7.49 11.15 -8.52
N GLY A 50 6.28 11.33 -9.05
CA GLY A 50 5.81 12.62 -9.54
C GLY A 50 5.18 13.51 -8.47
N SER A 51 4.91 12.97 -7.28
CA SER A 51 4.30 13.70 -6.16
C SER A 51 5.36 14.34 -5.26
N GLU A 52 4.97 15.39 -4.55
CA GLU A 52 5.73 15.95 -3.42
C GLU A 52 5.47 15.18 -2.11
N HIS A 53 4.42 14.36 -2.08
CA HIS A 53 4.04 13.56 -0.92
C HIS A 53 4.79 12.24 -0.90
N GLU A 54 5.43 11.94 0.24
CA GLU A 54 6.19 10.71 0.42
C GLU A 54 5.28 9.48 0.34
N SER A 55 5.65 8.50 -0.49
CA SER A 55 4.99 7.19 -0.58
C SER A 55 5.15 6.41 0.73
N LYS A 56 4.13 5.62 1.10
CA LYS A 56 4.15 4.79 2.31
C LYS A 56 3.67 3.37 2.02
N LEU A 57 4.15 2.43 2.82
CA LEU A 57 3.54 1.11 2.95
C LEU A 57 3.13 0.92 4.41
N ALA A 58 1.84 0.71 4.65
CA ALA A 58 1.34 0.46 6.00
C ALA A 58 0.96 -1.00 6.17
N ILE A 59 1.48 -1.63 7.23
CA ILE A 59 1.26 -3.02 7.60
C ILE A 59 0.54 -3.04 8.94
N MET A 60 -0.64 -3.67 8.99
CA MET A 60 -1.52 -3.75 10.16
C MET A 60 -1.71 -5.21 10.55
N GLU A 61 -1.25 -5.61 11.74
CA GLU A 61 -1.33 -6.98 12.21
C GLU A 61 -2.35 -7.10 13.35
N TRP A 62 -3.32 -8.01 13.18
CA TRP A 62 -4.26 -8.42 14.22
C TRP A 62 -4.03 -9.88 14.59
N LYS A 63 -3.68 -10.16 15.85
CA LYS A 63 -3.42 -11.50 16.38
C LYS A 63 -4.54 -11.92 17.34
N GLY A 64 -5.76 -12.14 16.82
CA GLY A 64 -6.95 -12.50 17.62
C GLY A 64 -7.16 -13.99 17.84
N HIS A 65 -6.54 -14.87 17.06
CA HIS A 65 -6.67 -16.31 17.21
C HIS A 65 -5.95 -16.83 18.47
N LYS A 66 -6.47 -17.90 19.10
CA LYS A 66 -5.83 -18.53 20.28
C LYS A 66 -4.39 -18.96 19.98
N ASN A 67 -4.20 -19.63 18.85
CA ASN A 67 -2.86 -19.93 18.32
C ASN A 67 -2.34 -18.71 17.53
N LYS A 68 -1.43 -17.96 18.12
CA LYS A 68 -0.82 -16.75 17.51
C LYS A 68 0.07 -17.07 16.32
N LYS A 69 0.56 -18.32 16.19
CA LYS A 69 1.36 -18.80 15.06
C LYS A 69 0.53 -19.26 13.86
N LYS A 70 -0.81 -19.37 14.03
CA LYS A 70 -1.67 -19.71 12.88
C LYS A 70 -1.52 -18.64 11.79
N LYS A 71 -1.27 -19.09 10.55
CA LYS A 71 -1.13 -18.20 9.39
C LYS A 71 -2.33 -17.23 9.32
N PRO A 72 -2.08 -15.91 9.18
CA PRO A 72 -3.15 -14.95 9.11
C PRO A 72 -3.82 -14.93 7.73
N LEU A 73 -5.01 -14.37 7.68
CA LEU A 73 -5.64 -13.94 6.44
C LEU A 73 -5.01 -12.60 6.01
N ALA A 74 -4.59 -12.50 4.76
CA ALA A 74 -3.99 -11.29 4.21
C ALA A 74 -5.00 -10.50 3.39
N PHE A 75 -5.04 -9.19 3.63
CA PHE A 75 -5.85 -8.23 2.89
C PHE A 75 -4.95 -7.14 2.36
N ILE A 76 -4.92 -6.96 1.05
CA ILE A 76 -4.04 -5.98 0.42
C ILE A 76 -4.91 -4.94 -0.29
N GLY A 77 -4.61 -3.66 -0.06
CA GLY A 77 -5.39 -2.54 -0.57
C GLY A 77 -4.57 -1.57 -1.42
N LYS A 78 -5.11 -1.19 -2.57
CA LYS A 78 -4.63 -0.07 -3.37
C LYS A 78 -4.96 1.23 -2.62
N GLY A 79 -3.98 2.10 -2.49
CA GLY A 79 -4.08 3.39 -1.81
C GLY A 79 -3.50 4.54 -2.63
N VAL A 80 -3.99 4.72 -3.84
CA VAL A 80 -3.65 5.90 -4.64
C VAL A 80 -4.51 7.06 -4.17
N SER A 81 -3.93 7.98 -3.41
CA SER A 81 -4.66 9.07 -2.73
C SER A 81 -5.32 10.02 -3.71
N PHE A 82 -4.68 10.24 -4.87
CA PHE A 82 -5.24 10.87 -6.05
C PHE A 82 -4.53 10.35 -7.29
N ASP A 83 -5.29 10.14 -8.38
CA ASP A 83 -4.77 9.59 -9.62
C ASP A 83 -5.03 10.53 -10.80
N THR A 84 -4.00 11.26 -11.22
CA THR A 84 -4.06 12.06 -12.45
C THR A 84 -3.86 11.22 -13.71
N GLY A 85 -3.47 9.94 -13.58
CA GLY A 85 -2.92 9.11 -14.65
C GLY A 85 -1.40 9.24 -14.81
N GLY A 86 -0.78 10.17 -14.12
CA GLY A 86 0.63 10.51 -14.30
C GLY A 86 0.87 11.16 -15.67
N VAL A 87 1.98 10.82 -16.33
CA VAL A 87 2.30 11.34 -17.67
C VAL A 87 1.26 10.88 -18.71
N SER A 88 0.66 9.71 -18.55
CA SER A 88 -0.52 9.26 -19.32
C SER A 88 -1.78 9.90 -18.75
N LEU A 89 -1.86 11.24 -18.84
CA LEU A 89 -2.84 12.08 -18.18
C LEU A 89 -4.29 11.72 -18.55
N LYS A 90 -5.13 11.59 -17.55
CA LYS A 90 -6.59 11.41 -17.73
C LYS A 90 -7.22 12.66 -18.35
N PRO A 91 -8.34 12.51 -19.10
CA PRO A 91 -9.23 13.64 -19.43
C PRO A 91 -9.71 14.35 -18.15
N SER A 92 -9.97 15.66 -18.23
CA SER A 92 -10.43 16.44 -17.07
C SER A 92 -11.82 16.03 -16.54
N GLY A 93 -12.70 15.53 -17.44
CA GLY A 93 -14.05 15.12 -17.03
C GLY A 93 -14.02 13.90 -16.11
N GLY A 94 -14.51 14.07 -14.87
CA GLY A 94 -14.55 13.03 -13.85
C GLY A 94 -13.24 12.81 -13.10
N MET A 95 -12.18 13.60 -13.39
CA MET A 95 -10.91 13.45 -12.68
C MET A 95 -11.05 13.72 -11.18
N GLU A 96 -11.97 14.58 -10.78
CA GLU A 96 -12.28 14.87 -9.37
C GLU A 96 -12.74 13.64 -8.57
N GLU A 97 -13.26 12.62 -9.24
CA GLU A 97 -13.63 11.36 -8.61
C GLU A 97 -12.42 10.50 -8.24
N MET A 98 -11.24 10.81 -8.79
CA MET A 98 -10.01 10.07 -8.51
C MET A 98 -9.50 10.22 -7.07
N LYS A 99 -10.12 11.05 -6.24
CA LYS A 99 -9.96 11.01 -4.79
C LYS A 99 -10.42 9.68 -4.16
N TYR A 100 -11.25 8.90 -4.86
CA TYR A 100 -11.73 7.59 -4.41
C TYR A 100 -10.78 6.44 -4.78
N ASP A 101 -9.70 6.69 -5.47
CA ASP A 101 -8.78 5.66 -5.96
C ASP A 101 -7.95 4.99 -4.84
N MET A 102 -8.13 5.46 -3.62
CA MET A 102 -7.65 4.84 -2.39
C MET A 102 -8.71 3.98 -1.68
N GLY A 103 -9.84 3.71 -2.31
CA GLY A 103 -10.97 2.95 -1.74
C GLY A 103 -10.56 1.58 -1.24
N GLY A 104 -9.64 0.88 -1.95
CA GLY A 104 -9.09 -0.40 -1.53
C GLY A 104 -8.38 -0.32 -0.17
N SER A 105 -7.57 0.70 0.06
CA SER A 105 -6.93 0.94 1.37
C SER A 105 -7.96 1.30 2.44
N GLY A 106 -8.98 2.09 2.09
CA GLY A 106 -10.09 2.42 2.99
C GLY A 106 -10.83 1.18 3.49
N VAL A 107 -11.11 0.22 2.61
CA VAL A 107 -11.73 -1.06 2.95
C VAL A 107 -10.83 -1.86 3.90
N VAL A 108 -9.52 -1.97 3.61
CA VAL A 108 -8.58 -2.73 4.45
C VAL A 108 -8.47 -2.12 5.85
N VAL A 109 -8.30 -0.80 5.96
CA VAL A 109 -8.25 -0.09 7.26
C VAL A 109 -9.55 -0.31 8.05
N GLY A 110 -10.70 -0.16 7.39
CA GLY A 110 -12.02 -0.39 8.02
C GLY A 110 -12.21 -1.82 8.48
N LEU A 111 -11.77 -2.80 7.69
CA LEU A 111 -11.81 -4.21 8.05
C LEU A 111 -10.92 -4.50 9.26
N MET A 112 -9.67 -4.05 9.26
CA MET A 112 -8.72 -4.27 10.37
C MET A 112 -9.24 -3.64 11.67
N LYS A 113 -9.79 -2.42 11.59
CA LYS A 113 -10.47 -1.78 12.72
C LYS A 113 -11.64 -2.62 13.24
N THR A 114 -12.47 -3.11 12.34
CA THR A 114 -13.65 -3.94 12.70
C THR A 114 -13.23 -5.25 13.38
N LEU A 115 -12.21 -5.95 12.87
CA LEU A 115 -11.69 -7.16 13.47
C LEU A 115 -11.18 -6.92 14.90
N ALA A 116 -10.46 -5.82 15.10
CA ALA A 116 -9.93 -5.43 16.40
C ALA A 116 -11.06 -5.07 17.40
N MET A 117 -11.98 -4.19 17.00
CA MET A 117 -13.10 -3.76 17.85
C MET A 117 -14.00 -4.92 18.27
N ARG A 118 -14.23 -5.89 17.36
CA ARG A 118 -15.01 -7.10 17.64
C ARG A 118 -14.20 -8.18 18.38
N LYS A 119 -12.91 -7.96 18.64
CA LYS A 119 -11.99 -8.96 19.19
C LYS A 119 -12.09 -10.28 18.44
N ALA A 120 -12.13 -10.21 17.11
CA ALA A 120 -12.34 -11.36 16.24
C ALA A 120 -11.25 -12.42 16.47
N ARG A 121 -11.65 -13.69 16.57
CA ARG A 121 -10.77 -14.84 16.86
C ARG A 121 -10.03 -15.33 15.61
N VAL A 122 -9.42 -14.42 14.87
CA VAL A 122 -8.63 -14.68 13.66
C VAL A 122 -7.28 -13.96 13.77
N ASN A 123 -6.27 -14.49 13.10
CA ASN A 123 -5.08 -13.71 12.79
C ASN A 123 -5.31 -13.10 11.40
N ALA A 124 -5.06 -11.81 11.27
CA ALA A 124 -5.20 -11.08 10.03
C ALA A 124 -4.06 -10.08 9.85
N ILE A 125 -3.70 -9.81 8.60
CA ILE A 125 -2.78 -8.76 8.23
C ILE A 125 -3.40 -7.92 7.11
N GLY A 126 -3.41 -6.61 7.30
CA GLY A 126 -3.74 -5.65 6.26
C GLY A 126 -2.47 -4.99 5.75
N VAL A 127 -2.28 -4.93 4.45
CA VAL A 127 -1.15 -4.22 3.82
C VAL A 127 -1.71 -3.26 2.79
N ILE A 128 -1.33 -1.99 2.90
CA ILE A 128 -1.79 -0.94 1.98
C ILE A 128 -0.60 -0.18 1.42
N GLY A 129 -0.49 -0.13 0.10
CA GLY A 129 0.47 0.71 -0.61
C GLY A 129 -0.15 2.08 -0.85
N LEU A 130 0.52 3.12 -0.39
CA LEU A 130 0.02 4.49 -0.37
C LEU A 130 0.91 5.38 -1.22
N VAL A 131 0.35 5.92 -2.29
CA VAL A 131 1.04 6.78 -3.25
C VAL A 131 0.09 7.85 -3.77
N GLU A 132 0.63 8.87 -4.41
CA GLU A 132 -0.13 9.79 -5.25
C GLU A 132 0.44 9.72 -6.66
N ASN A 133 -0.41 9.42 -7.66
CA ASN A 133 0.00 9.39 -9.06
C ASN A 133 -0.16 10.79 -9.66
N HIS A 134 0.92 11.54 -9.68
CA HIS A 134 0.91 12.94 -10.09
C HIS A 134 1.96 13.22 -11.18
N ILE A 135 1.71 14.27 -11.95
CA ILE A 135 2.67 14.80 -12.93
C ILE A 135 3.66 15.69 -12.19
N GLY A 136 4.92 15.31 -12.22
CA GLY A 136 6.00 16.10 -11.66
C GLY A 136 7.29 15.88 -12.44
N ASN A 137 8.31 16.64 -12.10
CA ASN A 137 9.59 16.60 -12.80
C ASN A 137 10.33 15.24 -12.72
N MET A 138 9.98 14.41 -11.72
CA MET A 138 10.53 13.06 -11.53
C MET A 138 9.57 11.95 -11.91
N ALA A 139 8.37 12.27 -12.44
CA ALA A 139 7.34 11.29 -12.76
C ALA A 139 7.86 10.19 -13.71
N THR A 140 7.41 8.97 -13.46
CA THR A 140 7.64 7.82 -14.35
C THR A 140 6.96 8.06 -15.70
N ARG A 141 7.63 7.68 -16.78
CA ARG A 141 7.17 7.93 -18.16
C ARG A 141 6.81 6.58 -18.82
N PRO A 142 5.93 6.59 -19.80
CA PRO A 142 5.81 5.46 -20.71
C PRO A 142 7.18 5.05 -21.29
N SER A 143 7.44 3.75 -21.37
CA SER A 143 8.70 3.10 -21.74
C SER A 143 9.80 3.12 -20.66
N ASP A 144 9.61 3.75 -19.50
CA ASP A 144 10.54 3.56 -18.39
C ASP A 144 10.49 2.09 -17.92
N VAL A 145 11.67 1.52 -17.65
CA VAL A 145 11.81 0.17 -17.10
C VAL A 145 12.12 0.29 -15.62
N ILE A 146 11.26 -0.31 -14.80
CA ILE A 146 11.40 -0.34 -13.35
C ILE A 146 11.69 -1.76 -12.86
N LYS A 147 12.24 -1.88 -11.65
CA LYS A 147 12.48 -3.17 -11.00
C LYS A 147 11.58 -3.31 -9.79
N SER A 148 10.76 -4.36 -9.75
CA SER A 148 9.90 -4.69 -8.63
C SER A 148 10.66 -5.32 -7.47
N TYR A 149 10.04 -5.40 -6.31
CA TYR A 149 10.59 -6.06 -5.12
C TYR A 149 10.88 -7.55 -5.36
N SER A 150 10.15 -8.22 -6.25
CA SER A 150 10.45 -9.61 -6.65
C SER A 150 11.72 -9.74 -7.51
N GLY A 151 12.35 -8.63 -7.88
CA GLY A 151 13.51 -8.59 -8.74
C GLY A 151 13.22 -8.58 -10.25
N GLN A 152 11.95 -8.72 -10.63
CA GLN A 152 11.52 -8.68 -12.04
C GLN A 152 11.51 -7.24 -12.56
N THR A 153 11.88 -7.08 -13.84
CA THR A 153 11.77 -5.81 -14.56
C THR A 153 10.39 -5.68 -15.20
N ILE A 154 9.87 -4.46 -15.18
CA ILE A 154 8.55 -4.11 -15.73
C ILE A 154 8.76 -2.89 -16.64
N GLU A 155 8.40 -3.00 -17.91
CA GLU A 155 8.27 -1.84 -18.79
C GLU A 155 6.90 -1.19 -18.55
N VAL A 156 6.90 0.10 -18.20
CA VAL A 156 5.69 0.88 -17.95
C VAL A 156 5.19 1.44 -19.28
N LEU A 157 4.18 0.83 -19.88
CA LEU A 157 3.61 1.32 -21.14
C LEU A 157 2.57 2.42 -20.94
N ASN A 158 1.90 2.42 -19.79
CA ASN A 158 0.86 3.38 -19.44
C ASN A 158 0.94 3.69 -17.94
N THR A 159 1.19 4.94 -17.59
CA THR A 159 1.31 5.37 -16.18
C THR A 159 -0.04 5.49 -15.47
N ASP A 160 -1.16 5.40 -16.21
CA ASP A 160 -2.53 5.28 -15.67
C ASP A 160 -2.92 3.82 -15.33
N ALA A 161 -1.97 2.91 -15.46
CA ALA A 161 -2.12 1.51 -15.00
C ALA A 161 -1.28 1.27 -13.72
N GLU A 162 -1.22 2.25 -12.83
CA GLU A 162 -0.37 2.37 -11.65
C GLU A 162 -0.78 1.43 -10.51
N GLY A 163 -2.08 1.14 -10.37
CA GLY A 163 -2.59 0.32 -9.27
C GLY A 163 -1.95 -1.06 -9.21
N ARG A 164 -1.74 -1.71 -10.35
CA ARG A 164 -1.04 -2.99 -10.45
C ARG A 164 0.44 -2.89 -10.03
N LEU A 165 1.08 -1.74 -10.24
CA LEU A 165 2.46 -1.50 -9.84
C LEU A 165 2.58 -1.37 -8.32
N VAL A 166 1.67 -0.64 -7.70
CA VAL A 166 1.57 -0.51 -6.24
C VAL A 166 1.31 -1.88 -5.60
N LEU A 167 0.36 -2.63 -6.15
CA LEU A 167 -0.04 -3.92 -5.60
C LEU A 167 1.01 -5.01 -5.80
N ALA A 168 1.83 -4.97 -6.85
CA ALA A 168 2.87 -5.95 -7.10
C ALA A 168 3.86 -6.05 -5.94
N ASP A 169 4.40 -4.92 -5.49
CA ASP A 169 5.35 -4.89 -4.38
C ASP A 169 4.68 -5.19 -3.03
N ALA A 170 3.47 -4.66 -2.80
CA ALA A 170 2.71 -4.94 -1.57
C ALA A 170 2.35 -6.43 -1.42
N LEU A 171 1.95 -7.08 -2.52
CA LEU A 171 1.68 -8.52 -2.57
C LEU A 171 2.92 -9.33 -2.28
N TYR A 172 4.02 -9.04 -2.98
CA TYR A 172 5.26 -9.78 -2.81
C TYR A 172 5.81 -9.65 -1.39
N TYR A 173 5.79 -8.42 -0.83
CA TYR A 173 6.15 -8.18 0.56
C TYR A 173 5.31 -9.03 1.52
N THR A 174 4.00 -9.06 1.31
CA THR A 174 3.09 -9.85 2.13
C THR A 174 3.40 -11.35 2.04
N CYS A 175 3.69 -11.86 0.85
CA CYS A 175 4.08 -13.26 0.69
C CYS A 175 5.36 -13.60 1.49
N LEU A 176 6.37 -12.72 1.47
CA LEU A 176 7.61 -12.94 2.19
C LEU A 176 7.44 -12.95 3.72
N LEU A 177 6.51 -12.15 4.25
CA LEU A 177 6.20 -12.18 5.69
C LEU A 177 5.77 -13.56 6.19
N TYR A 178 5.19 -14.39 5.31
CA TYR A 178 4.75 -15.74 5.67
C TYR A 178 5.78 -16.83 5.38
N THR A 179 6.70 -16.58 4.45
CA THR A 179 7.75 -17.55 4.10
C THR A 179 8.96 -17.43 5.02
N SER A 180 9.27 -16.21 5.51
CA SER A 180 10.36 -16.00 6.47
C SER A 180 10.06 -16.64 7.83
N ASP A 181 8.83 -16.53 8.34
CA ASP A 181 8.42 -17.20 9.59
C ASP A 181 8.50 -18.73 9.46
N ALA A 182 8.23 -19.28 8.26
CA ALA A 182 8.37 -20.71 8.01
C ALA A 182 9.85 -21.18 7.90
N ALA A 183 10.75 -20.29 7.52
CA ALA A 183 12.18 -20.59 7.43
C ALA A 183 12.87 -20.58 8.82
N ASP A 184 12.39 -19.78 9.76
CA ASP A 184 12.87 -19.77 11.14
C ASP A 184 12.38 -20.99 11.93
N ASP A 185 11.17 -21.51 11.63
CA ASP A 185 10.66 -22.77 12.21
C ASP A 185 11.42 -24.03 11.71
N LEU A 186 12.14 -23.92 10.58
CA LEU A 186 12.98 -25.01 10.03
C LEU A 186 14.44 -24.97 10.51
N ARG A 187 14.84 -23.94 11.27
CA ARG A 187 16.18 -23.76 11.84
C ARG A 187 16.24 -24.02 13.36
N GLY A 188 15.13 -24.46 13.94
CA GLY A 188 15.03 -24.86 15.34
C GLY A 188 15.38 -26.32 15.59
#